data_a78a94d28d2e09a49d82b146f3586345
#
_entry.id   a78a94d28d2e09a49d82b146f3586345
#
_cell.length_a   1.000
_cell.length_b   1.000
_cell.length_c   1.000
_cell.angle_alpha   90.00
_cell.angle_beta   90.00
_cell.angle_gamma   90.00
#
_symmetry.space_group_name_H-M   'P 1'
#
loop_
_entity.id
_entity.type
_entity.pdbx_description
1 polymer ?
#
loop_
_entity_poly.entity_id
_entity_poly.type
_entity_poly.pdbx_seq_one_letter_code
_entity_poly.pdbx_strand_id
1 'polypeptide(L)'
;MGYEIALNDLTNYFGACVRPRPKLPINEHNHIMLKPYISDNPMEKLQGFDFSPLDFHTDFAYLDPPPNFVFIKMIQLDFLGEDFGKNGIVDAFSLVKDNLGSEWIDYLSSHTFFSNQDGTKQFPILTLDEYGLLKVVRFSIE
;
A
#
# COMPACT_ATOMS: atom_id res chain seq x y z
N MET A 1 -30.52 0.51 -2.75
CA MET A 1 -29.98 1.87 -2.64
C MET A 1 -28.57 1.76 -2.06
N GLY A 2 -27.54 2.00 -2.86
CA GLY A 2 -26.17 2.04 -2.36
C GLY A 2 -25.93 3.43 -1.77
N TYR A 3 -25.45 3.50 -0.54
CA TYR A 3 -24.97 4.75 0.03
C TYR A 3 -23.64 5.09 -0.63
N GLU A 4 -23.58 6.18 -1.36
CA GLU A 4 -22.34 6.71 -1.87
C GLU A 4 -21.63 7.45 -0.73
N ILE A 5 -20.64 6.80 -0.12
CA ILE A 5 -19.78 7.45 0.87
C ILE A 5 -18.78 8.32 0.12
N ALA A 6 -18.79 9.61 0.37
CA ALA A 6 -17.75 10.49 -0.14
C ALA A 6 -16.43 10.17 0.59
N LEU A 7 -15.32 10.09 -0.17
CA LEU A 7 -13.99 9.82 0.44
C LEU A 7 -13.64 10.86 1.53
N ASN A 8 -14.10 12.09 1.39
CA ASN A 8 -13.89 13.14 2.39
C ASN A 8 -14.55 12.82 3.73
N ASP A 9 -15.66 12.09 3.74
CA ASP A 9 -16.35 11.73 4.99
C ASP A 9 -15.57 10.68 5.78
N LEU A 10 -14.73 9.88 5.10
CA LEU A 10 -13.93 8.86 5.76
C LEU A 10 -12.89 9.45 6.72
N THR A 11 -12.36 10.64 6.42
CA THR A 11 -11.40 11.31 7.30
C THR A 11 -12.00 11.68 8.65
N ASN A 12 -13.30 11.89 8.72
CA ASN A 12 -14.01 12.18 9.98
C ASN A 12 -14.05 10.95 10.91
N TYR A 13 -14.00 9.75 10.34
CA TYR A 13 -14.07 8.50 11.09
C TYR A 13 -12.70 7.88 11.35
N PHE A 14 -11.74 8.03 10.41
CA PHE A 14 -10.47 7.31 10.42
C PHE A 14 -9.26 8.21 10.67
N GLY A 15 -9.48 9.52 10.82
CA GLY A 15 -8.43 10.48 11.13
C GLY A 15 -7.80 11.15 9.91
N ALA A 16 -6.72 11.87 10.14
CA ALA A 16 -6.09 12.69 9.12
C ALA A 16 -5.52 11.87 7.96
N CYS A 17 -5.72 12.35 6.75
CA CYS A 17 -5.15 11.74 5.55
C CYS A 17 -3.62 11.93 5.53
N VAL A 18 -2.89 10.85 5.35
CA VAL A 18 -1.44 10.88 5.16
C VAL A 18 -1.15 11.09 3.67
N ARG A 19 -0.31 12.07 3.35
CA ARG A 19 0.18 12.28 1.99
C ARG A 19 1.41 11.41 1.75
N PRO A 20 1.33 10.38 0.92
CA PRO A 20 2.43 9.43 0.79
C PRO A 20 3.61 9.99 0.00
N ARG A 21 3.36 10.81 -1.02
CA ARG A 21 4.41 11.39 -1.89
C ARG A 21 4.06 12.84 -2.25
N PRO A 22 4.94 13.81 -1.95
CA PRO A 22 4.67 15.23 -2.24
C PRO A 22 4.48 15.55 -3.72
N LYS A 23 4.97 14.70 -4.62
CA LYS A 23 4.98 14.91 -6.07
C LYS A 23 3.80 14.27 -6.81
N LEU A 24 2.98 13.46 -6.13
CA LEU A 24 1.83 12.85 -6.82
C LEU A 24 0.75 13.90 -7.08
N PRO A 25 0.13 13.86 -8.27
CA PRO A 25 -0.97 14.75 -8.57
C PRO A 25 -2.15 14.46 -7.64
N ILE A 26 -2.57 15.46 -6.90
CA ILE A 26 -3.75 15.42 -6.05
C ILE A 26 -4.82 16.32 -6.64
N ASN A 27 -6.07 15.94 -6.50
CA ASN A 27 -7.19 16.79 -6.85
C ASN A 27 -7.47 17.83 -5.74
N GLU A 28 -8.45 18.68 -5.94
CA GLU A 28 -8.90 19.70 -4.99
C GLU A 28 -9.35 19.13 -3.63
N HIS A 29 -9.65 17.83 -3.57
CA HIS A 29 -10.04 17.12 -2.35
C HIS A 29 -8.89 16.36 -1.68
N ASN A 30 -7.64 16.59 -2.09
CA ASN A 30 -6.44 15.87 -1.63
C ASN A 30 -6.43 14.36 -1.93
N HIS A 31 -7.20 13.90 -2.92
CA HIS A 31 -7.15 12.52 -3.37
C HIS A 31 -6.10 12.34 -4.46
N ILE A 32 -5.40 11.21 -4.41
CA ILE A 32 -4.51 10.79 -5.49
C ILE A 32 -5.39 10.20 -6.59
N MET A 33 -5.32 10.77 -7.77
CA MET A 33 -6.01 10.26 -8.95
C MET A 33 -5.12 9.28 -9.69
N LEU A 34 -5.39 7.97 -9.53
CA LEU A 34 -4.71 6.95 -10.30
C LEU A 34 -5.28 6.92 -11.71
N LYS A 35 -4.47 7.35 -12.67
CA LYS A 35 -4.79 7.25 -14.11
C LYS A 35 -3.68 6.44 -14.76
N PRO A 36 -4.02 5.54 -15.69
CA PRO A 36 -3.01 4.90 -16.50
C PRO A 36 -2.18 5.97 -17.21
N TYR A 37 -0.89 5.95 -17.00
CA TYR A 37 0.03 6.89 -17.62
C TYR A 37 0.81 6.18 -18.71
N ILE A 38 0.65 6.65 -19.94
CA ILE A 38 1.44 6.20 -21.07
C ILE A 38 2.55 7.23 -21.26
N SER A 39 3.75 6.90 -20.81
CA SER A 39 4.94 7.69 -21.11
C SER A 39 5.81 6.96 -22.12
N ASP A 40 6.25 7.66 -23.15
CA ASP A 40 7.25 7.17 -24.08
C ASP A 40 8.66 7.11 -23.44
N ASN A 41 8.83 7.73 -22.27
CA ASN A 41 10.07 7.73 -21.53
C ASN A 41 10.09 6.58 -20.51
N PRO A 42 10.94 5.54 -20.69
CA PRO A 42 11.03 4.42 -19.76
C PRO A 42 11.39 4.81 -18.32
N MET A 43 12.07 5.95 -18.14
CA MET A 43 12.46 6.46 -16.81
C MET A 43 11.30 7.12 -16.04
N GLU A 44 10.19 7.39 -16.72
CA GLU A 44 8.99 7.98 -16.12
C GLU A 44 7.90 6.96 -15.79
N LYS A 45 8.15 5.67 -16.05
CA LYS A 45 7.23 4.60 -15.67
C LYS A 45 7.21 4.49 -14.15
N LEU A 46 6.22 5.12 -13.55
CA LEU A 46 5.91 4.92 -12.14
C LEU A 46 5.15 3.60 -12.02
N GLN A 47 5.73 2.67 -11.31
CA GLN A 47 5.11 1.38 -11.02
C GLN A 47 3.72 1.57 -10.41
N GLY A 48 2.73 0.82 -10.89
CA GLY A 48 1.32 0.96 -10.48
C GLY A 48 0.55 2.09 -11.17
N PHE A 49 1.16 2.82 -12.12
CA PHE A 49 0.50 3.85 -12.93
C PHE A 49 0.45 3.49 -14.42
N ASP A 50 0.96 2.35 -14.78
CA ASP A 50 0.89 1.80 -16.13
C ASP A 50 -0.17 0.68 -16.22
N PHE A 51 -0.23 0.00 -17.35
CA PHE A 51 -1.14 -1.12 -17.58
C PHE A 51 -0.57 -2.48 -17.15
N SER A 52 0.60 -2.49 -16.50
CA SER A 52 1.21 -3.72 -16.04
C SER A 52 0.51 -4.24 -14.78
N PRO A 53 0.44 -5.56 -14.60
CA PRO A 53 0.00 -6.13 -13.33
C PRO A 53 0.90 -5.64 -12.20
N LEU A 54 0.28 -5.26 -11.08
CA LEU A 54 0.98 -4.96 -9.86
C LEU A 54 0.88 -6.18 -8.93
N ASP A 55 2.03 -6.72 -8.56
CA ASP A 55 2.08 -7.86 -7.65
C ASP A 55 1.59 -7.52 -6.25
N PHE A 56 1.28 -8.54 -5.45
CA PHE A 56 0.88 -8.33 -4.06
C PHE A 56 1.95 -7.56 -3.29
N HIS A 57 1.54 -6.52 -2.61
CA HIS A 57 2.40 -5.64 -1.81
C HIS A 57 1.61 -5.02 -0.67
N THR A 58 2.32 -4.42 0.27
CA THR A 58 1.73 -3.54 1.28
C THR A 58 1.99 -2.10 0.90
N ASP A 59 0.92 -1.31 0.81
CA ASP A 59 1.04 0.11 0.54
C ASP A 59 1.83 0.82 1.64
N PHE A 60 2.66 1.77 1.22
CA PHE A 60 3.43 2.61 2.14
C PHE A 60 4.37 1.85 3.08
N ALA A 61 4.96 0.76 2.63
CA ALA A 61 5.92 -0.05 3.39
C ALA A 61 7.08 0.79 3.95
N TYR A 62 7.41 1.93 3.32
CA TYR A 62 8.47 2.86 3.67
C TYR A 62 8.08 3.90 4.75
N LEU A 63 6.83 3.92 5.23
CA LEU A 63 6.39 4.80 6.31
C LEU A 63 6.50 4.13 7.69
N ASP A 64 6.71 4.96 8.72
CA ASP A 64 6.77 4.50 10.10
C ASP A 64 6.02 5.48 11.03
N PRO A 65 4.88 5.09 11.58
CA PRO A 65 4.14 3.87 11.24
C PRO A 65 3.50 3.95 9.85
N PRO A 66 3.22 2.82 9.19
CA PRO A 66 2.41 2.83 7.98
C PRO A 66 0.98 3.25 8.30
N PRO A 67 0.21 3.77 7.33
CA PRO A 67 -1.18 4.12 7.55
C PRO A 67 -2.01 2.87 7.91
N ASN A 68 -2.94 3.02 8.83
CA ASN A 68 -3.81 1.92 9.25
C ASN A 68 -4.81 1.51 8.16
N PHE A 69 -5.17 2.45 7.27
CA PHE A 69 -6.18 2.24 6.24
C PHE A 69 -5.75 2.90 4.94
N VAL A 70 -6.03 2.23 3.85
CA VAL A 70 -5.95 2.76 2.47
C VAL A 70 -7.34 2.65 1.87
N PHE A 71 -7.85 3.73 1.32
CA PHE A 71 -9.15 3.77 0.67
C PHE A 71 -8.96 3.94 -0.83
N ILE A 72 -9.50 3.01 -1.60
CA ILE A 72 -9.48 3.02 -3.06
C ILE A 72 -10.92 3.07 -3.55
N LYS A 73 -11.25 4.09 -4.33
CA LYS A 73 -12.56 4.22 -5.00
C LYS A 73 -12.38 4.04 -6.50
N MET A 74 -13.03 3.05 -7.07
CA MET A 74 -13.14 2.89 -8.51
C MET A 74 -14.03 4.02 -9.05
N ILE A 75 -13.51 4.82 -9.99
CA ILE A 75 -14.24 5.91 -10.62
C ILE A 75 -14.75 5.50 -12.00
N GLN A 76 -13.94 4.72 -12.70
CA GLN A 76 -14.23 4.24 -14.05
C GLN A 76 -13.83 2.78 -14.17
N LEU A 77 -14.70 1.98 -14.74
CA LEU A 77 -14.37 0.58 -15.07
C LEU A 77 -13.35 0.52 -16.19
N ASP A 78 -12.58 -0.57 -16.20
CA ASP A 78 -11.65 -0.83 -17.29
C ASP A 78 -12.42 -0.97 -18.61
N PHE A 79 -11.93 -0.31 -19.65
CA PHE A 79 -12.56 -0.35 -20.98
C PHE A 79 -12.43 -1.71 -21.67
N LEU A 80 -11.51 -2.56 -21.23
CA LEU A 80 -11.31 -3.91 -21.75
C LEU A 80 -12.30 -4.92 -21.15
N GLY A 81 -13.11 -4.52 -20.16
CA GLY A 81 -14.15 -5.35 -19.58
C GLY A 81 -13.88 -5.80 -18.15
N GLU A 82 -14.80 -6.59 -17.60
CA GLU A 82 -14.84 -6.99 -16.19
C GLU A 82 -13.67 -7.88 -15.76
N ASP A 83 -12.96 -8.47 -16.69
CA ASP A 83 -11.81 -9.33 -16.41
C ASP A 83 -10.50 -8.56 -16.18
N PHE A 84 -10.51 -7.27 -16.46
CA PHE A 84 -9.35 -6.38 -16.30
C PHE A 84 -9.52 -5.45 -15.11
N GLY A 85 -8.40 -4.90 -14.60
CA GLY A 85 -8.40 -4.01 -13.45
C GLY A 85 -8.83 -4.67 -12.14
N LYS A 86 -8.76 -6.00 -12.04
CA LYS A 86 -9.10 -6.74 -10.82
C LYS A 86 -8.05 -6.50 -9.74
N ASN A 87 -8.54 -6.34 -8.49
CA ASN A 87 -7.70 -6.27 -7.31
C ASN A 87 -7.78 -7.59 -6.53
N GLY A 88 -6.64 -8.13 -6.16
CA GLY A 88 -6.52 -9.23 -5.22
C GLY A 88 -6.23 -8.71 -3.81
N ILE A 89 -6.78 -9.37 -2.80
CA ILE A 89 -6.51 -9.06 -1.39
C ILE A 89 -5.99 -10.31 -0.71
N VAL A 90 -4.92 -10.17 0.07
CA VAL A 90 -4.33 -11.23 0.88
C VAL A 90 -4.30 -10.77 2.34
N ASP A 91 -4.77 -11.62 3.25
CA ASP A 91 -4.55 -11.45 4.68
C ASP A 91 -3.11 -11.82 5.03
N ALA A 92 -2.23 -10.82 5.02
CA ALA A 92 -0.81 -11.00 5.28
C ALA A 92 -0.52 -11.48 6.70
N PHE A 93 -1.36 -11.14 7.68
CA PHE A 93 -1.19 -11.58 9.06
C PHE A 93 -1.45 -13.09 9.19
N SER A 94 -2.56 -13.57 8.65
CA SER A 94 -2.84 -15.01 8.60
C SER A 94 -1.78 -15.76 7.81
N LEU A 95 -1.34 -15.22 6.67
CA LEU A 95 -0.29 -15.84 5.86
C LEU A 95 1.00 -16.04 6.65
N VAL A 96 1.46 -15.02 7.37
CA VAL A 96 2.66 -15.08 8.22
C VAL A 96 2.47 -16.11 9.34
N LYS A 97 1.35 -15.99 10.08
CA LYS A 97 1.06 -16.84 11.24
C LYS A 97 0.97 -18.33 10.88
N ASP A 98 0.33 -18.63 9.74
CA ASP A 98 0.01 -20.01 9.39
C ASP A 98 1.13 -20.71 8.63
N ASN A 99 2.10 -19.95 8.04
CA ASN A 99 3.11 -20.50 7.16
C ASN A 99 4.56 -20.27 7.60
N LEU A 100 4.81 -19.35 8.52
CA LEU A 100 6.18 -19.07 8.97
C LEU A 100 6.45 -19.69 10.35
N GLY A 101 7.56 -20.42 10.46
CA GLY A 101 8.11 -20.85 11.75
C GLY A 101 8.67 -19.68 12.56
N SER A 102 8.83 -19.89 13.88
CA SER A 102 9.35 -18.88 14.81
C SER A 102 10.70 -18.32 14.39
N GLU A 103 11.58 -19.14 13.86
CA GLU A 103 12.89 -18.74 13.35
C GLU A 103 12.82 -17.69 12.22
N TRP A 104 11.83 -17.83 11.32
CA TRP A 104 11.59 -16.85 10.24
C TRP A 104 10.95 -15.57 10.77
N ILE A 105 10.04 -15.69 11.73
CA ILE A 105 9.45 -14.53 12.40
C ILE A 105 10.53 -13.71 13.11
N ASP A 106 11.42 -14.37 13.86
CA ASP A 106 12.54 -13.74 14.55
C ASP A 106 13.52 -13.09 13.56
N TYR A 107 13.85 -13.77 12.47
CA TYR A 107 14.73 -13.24 11.44
C TYR A 107 14.13 -12.01 10.76
N LEU A 108 12.89 -12.10 10.29
CA LEU A 108 12.21 -11.03 9.54
C LEU A 108 11.82 -9.84 10.43
N SER A 109 11.78 -9.99 11.75
CA SER A 109 11.53 -8.91 12.71
C SER A 109 12.80 -8.25 13.23
N SER A 110 13.95 -8.95 13.19
CA SER A 110 15.23 -8.45 13.71
C SER A 110 16.12 -7.83 12.63
N HIS A 111 15.92 -8.18 11.36
CA HIS A 111 16.72 -7.67 10.25
C HIS A 111 15.93 -6.61 9.46
N THR A 112 16.62 -5.58 9.00
CA THR A 112 16.03 -4.47 8.24
C THR A 112 16.19 -4.69 6.74
N PHE A 113 15.09 -4.52 6.01
CA PHE A 113 14.99 -4.76 4.57
C PHE A 113 14.50 -3.54 3.79
N PHE A 114 13.73 -2.67 4.46
CA PHE A 114 13.15 -1.48 3.84
C PHE A 114 13.80 -0.21 4.37
N SER A 115 13.89 0.80 3.54
CA SER A 115 14.26 2.14 3.97
C SER A 115 13.11 3.12 3.70
N ASN A 116 13.03 4.20 4.48
CA ASN A 116 12.19 5.32 4.12
C ASN A 116 12.74 6.03 2.87
N GLN A 117 11.96 6.97 2.33
CA GLN A 117 12.27 7.62 1.04
C GLN A 117 13.64 8.33 0.99
N ASP A 118 14.15 8.82 2.10
CA ASP A 118 15.45 9.50 2.20
C ASP A 118 16.59 8.58 2.68
N GLY A 119 16.30 7.30 2.93
CA GLY A 119 17.28 6.31 3.38
C GLY A 119 17.77 6.48 4.82
N THR A 120 17.19 7.40 5.60
CA THR A 120 17.64 7.71 6.97
C THR A 120 17.17 6.69 8.00
N LYS A 121 16.08 5.97 7.71
CA LYS A 121 15.52 4.93 8.58
C LYS A 121 15.38 3.63 7.82
N GLN A 122 15.62 2.54 8.52
CA GLN A 122 15.44 1.19 7.99
C GLN A 122 14.42 0.43 8.83
N PHE A 123 13.65 -0.43 8.19
CA PHE A 123 12.54 -1.16 8.80
C PHE A 123 12.64 -2.66 8.52
N PRO A 124 12.24 -3.51 9.48
CA PRO A 124 12.07 -4.93 9.24
C PRO A 124 10.82 -5.23 8.39
N ILE A 125 10.76 -6.41 7.84
CA ILE A 125 9.55 -6.92 7.16
C ILE A 125 8.41 -7.09 8.16
N LEU A 126 8.70 -7.68 9.32
CA LEU A 126 7.73 -7.86 10.40
C LEU A 126 8.04 -6.91 11.56
N THR A 127 7.02 -6.28 12.10
CA THR A 127 7.11 -5.55 13.37
C THR A 127 6.20 -6.22 14.36
N LEU A 128 6.75 -6.55 15.53
CA LEU A 128 6.00 -7.11 16.65
C LEU A 128 5.69 -6.00 17.66
N ASP A 129 4.62 -6.17 18.42
CA ASP A 129 4.31 -5.32 19.56
C ASP A 129 5.09 -5.76 20.82
N GLU A 130 4.85 -5.10 21.95
CA GLU A 130 5.47 -5.38 23.24
C GLU A 130 5.14 -6.78 23.82
N TYR A 131 4.11 -7.44 23.29
CA TYR A 131 3.70 -8.80 23.67
C TYR A 131 4.20 -9.85 22.67
N GLY A 132 4.98 -9.46 21.65
CA GLY A 132 5.46 -10.35 20.61
C GLY A 132 4.39 -10.69 19.54
N LEU A 133 3.28 -9.95 19.51
CA LEU A 133 2.24 -10.14 18.50
C LEU A 133 2.55 -9.33 17.25
N LEU A 134 2.20 -9.88 16.10
CA LEU A 134 2.41 -9.25 14.81
C LEU A 134 1.61 -7.95 14.70
N LYS A 135 2.30 -6.84 14.49
CA LYS A 135 1.73 -5.49 14.41
C LYS A 135 1.76 -4.92 12.99
N VAL A 136 2.82 -5.17 12.25
CA VAL A 136 3.00 -4.67 10.89
C VAL A 136 3.65 -5.74 10.03
N VAL A 137 3.14 -5.91 8.83
CA VAL A 137 3.79 -6.65 7.74
C VAL A 137 4.12 -5.66 6.63
N ARG A 138 5.38 -5.63 6.21
CA ARG A 138 5.84 -4.84 5.07
C ARG A 138 6.29 -5.78 3.97
N PHE A 139 5.72 -5.63 2.81
CA PHE A 139 6.11 -6.36 1.62
C PHE A 139 6.04 -5.44 0.42
N SER A 140 7.14 -5.26 -0.26
CA SER A 140 7.25 -4.54 -1.52
C SER A 140 8.29 -5.23 -2.40
N ILE A 141 8.08 -5.18 -3.69
CA ILE A 141 8.96 -5.73 -4.72
C ILE A 141 9.74 -4.63 -5.44
N GLU A 142 9.82 -3.43 -4.85
CA GLU A 142 10.64 -2.34 -5.36
C GLU A 142 12.14 -2.59 -5.14
#